data_624fb26c93b8da96a476697ed6841f52
#
_entry.id   624fb26c93b8da96a476697ed6841f52
#
_cell.length_a   1.000
_cell.length_b   1.000
_cell.length_c   1.000
_cell.angle_alpha   90.00
_cell.angle_beta   90.00
_cell.angle_gamma   90.00
#
_symmetry.space_group_name_H-M   'P 1'
#
loop_
_entity.id
_entity.type
_entity.pdbx_description
1 polymer ?
#
loop_
_entity_poly.entity_id
_entity_poly.type
_entity_poly.pdbx_seq_one_letter_code
_entity_poly.pdbx_strand_id
1 'polypeptide(L)'
;MLHNIKSSDSSHPLKGSWWGLLCAAFFFISCEGSSPTLDHPSTMQKSAKRGVSFNFTNIQDLPLLSPAISWSYNWANDQNSTSALWFDTNAMDFCPMCWNGSYSADKIRQYVQQHPNTKYLLGFNEPNLTDQCNMTPAQAAGPWQEVVALAKELNLKLISPAMNYGTLAGYHDPIKWFDEFFALPNVSLDDIHAIAIHCYMASPSAVKDYIKKFEKYGKPIWMTEFCAWDPVPSNVEKQMDYMCSVLNHMEQNPHVERYAWFMPRTSGKVDSPPYMQLLTHGSPVELTPLGQIFTQFSSFDKNAYLALDKGVGAHQYIALKDESISLRVTDNNQLYIQSFMQGQWIDYHVHVQSKQPLQIQYASIVNSQVCISIDGVAQAIVDLPKTSDLQTITTLTTTVIPPFGNHTLRLEALKGTFNCYQLRQ
;
A
#
# COMPACT_ATOMS: atom_id res chain seq x y z
N MET A 1 -51.20 -3.00 55.81
CA MET A 1 -50.77 -3.07 57.23
C MET A 1 -49.46 -2.31 57.27
N LEU A 2 -49.47 -1.00 57.64
CA LEU A 2 -49.26 -0.46 58.93
C LEU A 2 -47.90 -0.82 59.52
N HIS A 3 -46.93 0.05 59.87
CA HIS A 3 -46.94 1.39 60.49
C HIS A 3 -45.51 1.97 60.33
N ASN A 4 -45.21 3.20 59.92
CA ASN A 4 -45.23 4.46 60.68
C ASN A 4 -44.45 4.47 62.00
N ILE A 5 -43.56 5.49 62.15
CA ILE A 5 -43.50 6.51 63.24
C ILE A 5 -42.05 7.14 63.11
N LYS A 6 -41.81 8.40 62.64
CA LYS A 6 -41.83 9.71 63.34
C LYS A 6 -41.08 9.67 64.70
N SER A 7 -40.20 10.59 65.06
CA SER A 7 -40.12 12.07 65.07
C SER A 7 -38.86 12.39 65.93
N SER A 8 -38.24 13.45 66.03
CA SER A 8 -38.38 14.89 66.10
C SER A 8 -37.18 15.45 66.89
N ASP A 9 -36.60 16.46 66.40
CA ASP A 9 -36.63 17.85 66.86
C ASP A 9 -35.60 18.33 67.88
N SER A 10 -35.06 19.49 67.55
CA SER A 10 -34.72 20.71 68.34
C SER A 10 -33.24 20.78 68.78
N SER A 11 -32.55 21.89 68.71
CA SER A 11 -32.73 23.32 68.59
C SER A 11 -31.38 24.03 68.63
N HIS A 12 -31.35 25.22 68.07
CA HIS A 12 -30.29 26.24 68.02
C HIS A 12 -29.82 26.78 69.35
N PRO A 13 -28.94 27.83 69.43
CA PRO A 13 -27.77 28.28 68.65
C PRO A 13 -26.60 28.69 69.54
N LEU A 14 -25.43 29.07 68.99
CA LEU A 14 -24.63 30.17 69.48
C LEU A 14 -23.50 30.61 68.45
N LYS A 15 -23.36 31.93 68.47
CA LYS A 15 -22.53 32.82 67.67
C LYS A 15 -21.04 32.67 67.91
N GLY A 16 -20.23 32.95 66.88
CA GLY A 16 -18.94 33.55 67.14
C GLY A 16 -17.86 33.45 66.04
N SER A 17 -17.66 34.59 65.43
CA SER A 17 -16.41 35.16 64.90
C SER A 17 -15.76 34.66 63.61
N TRP A 18 -15.64 35.63 62.75
CA TRP A 18 -14.83 35.74 61.54
C TRP A 18 -13.40 35.36 61.69
N TRP A 19 -12.88 34.55 60.75
CA TRP A 19 -11.55 34.66 60.17
C TRP A 19 -11.60 34.16 58.72
N GLY A 20 -11.32 35.08 57.79
CA GLY A 20 -11.26 34.79 56.38
C GLY A 20 -10.02 33.96 56.05
N LEU A 21 -10.24 32.84 55.36
CA LEU A 21 -9.19 32.14 54.65
C LEU A 21 -9.47 32.28 53.14
N LEU A 22 -8.63 33.10 52.50
CA LEU A 22 -8.51 33.10 51.04
C LEU A 22 -8.02 31.71 50.58
N CYS A 23 -8.88 30.88 50.05
CA CYS A 23 -8.49 29.74 49.24
C CYS A 23 -8.07 30.24 47.85
N ALA A 24 -6.75 30.43 47.66
CA ALA A 24 -6.16 30.55 46.35
C ALA A 24 -6.35 29.21 45.62
N ALA A 25 -7.27 29.14 44.69
CA ALA A 25 -7.40 28.03 43.76
C ALA A 25 -6.19 28.10 42.79
N PHE A 26 -5.19 27.31 43.07
CA PHE A 26 -4.15 27.01 42.06
C PHE A 26 -4.81 26.15 40.97
N PHE A 27 -5.12 26.77 39.85
CA PHE A 27 -5.33 26.06 38.60
C PHE A 27 -3.97 25.47 38.21
N PHE A 28 -3.76 24.21 38.50
CA PHE A 28 -2.75 23.43 37.79
C PHE A 28 -3.26 23.30 36.35
N ILE A 29 -2.74 24.19 35.46
CA ILE A 29 -2.73 23.89 34.03
C ILE A 29 -1.78 22.71 33.89
N SER A 30 -2.35 21.51 33.83
CA SER A 30 -1.66 20.35 33.32
C SER A 30 -1.36 20.65 31.83
N CYS A 31 -0.18 21.20 31.56
CA CYS A 31 0.46 20.97 30.28
C CYS A 31 0.64 19.45 30.19
N GLU A 32 -0.24 18.77 29.46
CA GLU A 32 0.12 17.50 28.85
C GLU A 32 1.29 17.78 27.91
N GLY A 33 2.46 17.80 28.48
CA GLY A 33 3.69 17.66 27.73
C GLY A 33 3.57 16.31 27.02
N SER A 34 3.41 16.33 25.69
CA SER A 34 3.68 15.16 24.87
C SER A 34 5.01 14.60 25.37
N SER A 35 4.97 13.41 25.96
CA SER A 35 6.19 12.68 26.30
C SER A 35 7.07 12.72 25.06
N PRO A 36 8.35 13.11 25.16
CA PRO A 36 9.22 13.06 24.01
C PRO A 36 9.15 11.62 23.54
N THR A 37 8.64 11.40 22.33
CA THR A 37 8.73 10.11 21.65
C THR A 37 10.20 9.77 21.67
N LEU A 38 10.55 8.71 22.38
CA LEU A 38 11.93 8.25 22.44
C LEU A 38 12.39 8.10 21.00
N ASP A 39 13.43 8.84 20.64
CA ASP A 39 14.03 8.89 19.32
C ASP A 39 14.77 7.56 19.08
N HIS A 40 14.05 6.55 18.60
CA HIS A 40 14.55 5.20 18.37
C HIS A 40 14.39 4.82 16.90
N PRO A 41 15.32 4.01 16.35
CA PRO A 41 15.14 3.45 15.02
C PRO A 41 13.92 2.53 14.98
N SER A 42 13.25 2.52 13.84
CA SER A 42 12.09 1.69 13.58
C SER A 42 12.23 1.00 12.21
N THR A 43 11.31 0.09 11.90
CA THR A 43 11.24 -0.57 10.59
C THR A 43 10.00 -0.10 9.85
N MET A 44 10.08 -0.02 8.52
CA MET A 44 8.92 0.28 7.70
C MET A 44 7.82 -0.76 7.91
N GLN A 45 6.61 -0.31 8.14
CA GLN A 45 5.44 -1.16 8.15
C GLN A 45 5.09 -1.59 6.72
N LYS A 46 4.48 -2.77 6.56
CA LYS A 46 3.96 -3.18 5.25
C LYS A 46 2.88 -2.21 4.78
N SER A 47 2.79 -2.00 3.46
CA SER A 47 1.78 -1.12 2.90
C SER A 47 0.36 -1.64 3.18
N ALA A 48 -0.51 -0.79 3.71
CA ALA A 48 -1.92 -1.09 3.87
C ALA A 48 -2.66 -1.18 2.52
N LYS A 49 -2.08 -0.59 1.46
CA LYS A 49 -2.66 -0.57 0.11
C LYS A 49 -2.38 -1.85 -0.68
N ARG A 50 -1.21 -2.49 -0.42
CA ARG A 50 -0.66 -3.56 -1.26
C ARG A 50 -1.35 -4.89 -1.05
N GLY A 51 -1.79 -5.51 -2.14
CA GLY A 51 -2.42 -6.82 -2.17
C GLY A 51 -2.08 -7.61 -3.42
N VAL A 52 -2.65 -8.78 -3.54
CA VAL A 52 -2.62 -9.62 -4.74
C VAL A 52 -4.01 -10.18 -5.03
N SER A 53 -4.36 -10.32 -6.30
CA SER A 53 -5.52 -11.09 -6.76
C SER A 53 -5.06 -12.52 -7.03
N PHE A 54 -5.37 -13.46 -6.10
CA PHE A 54 -4.81 -14.80 -6.18
C PHE A 54 -5.57 -15.83 -5.35
N ASN A 55 -5.71 -17.04 -5.89
CA ASN A 55 -6.22 -18.17 -5.15
C ASN A 55 -5.05 -18.98 -4.54
N PHE A 56 -4.83 -18.84 -3.24
CA PHE A 56 -3.78 -19.53 -2.51
C PHE A 56 -4.09 -21.03 -2.35
N THR A 57 -3.72 -21.83 -3.34
CA THR A 57 -3.84 -23.29 -3.29
C THR A 57 -2.60 -23.96 -2.70
N ASN A 58 -1.45 -23.28 -2.68
CA ASN A 58 -0.21 -23.73 -2.05
C ASN A 58 0.10 -22.87 -0.83
N ILE A 59 0.10 -23.49 0.36
CA ILE A 59 0.38 -22.79 1.61
C ILE A 59 1.79 -22.17 1.66
N GLN A 60 2.74 -22.67 0.89
CA GLN A 60 4.12 -22.15 0.83
C GLN A 60 4.19 -20.76 0.19
N ASP A 61 3.16 -20.33 -0.53
CA ASP A 61 3.08 -19.00 -1.13
C ASP A 61 2.88 -17.89 -0.08
N LEU A 62 2.16 -18.22 0.98
CA LEU A 62 1.75 -17.24 2.00
C LEU A 62 2.92 -16.67 2.79
N PRO A 63 3.89 -17.45 3.32
CA PRO A 63 5.06 -16.91 4.02
C PRO A 63 5.90 -15.96 3.15
N LEU A 64 5.92 -16.16 1.84
CA LEU A 64 6.70 -15.34 0.92
C LEU A 64 6.03 -13.99 0.62
N LEU A 65 4.69 -13.94 0.57
CA LEU A 65 3.95 -12.74 0.19
C LEU A 65 3.40 -11.96 1.40
N SER A 66 3.02 -12.63 2.49
CA SER A 66 2.39 -12.00 3.66
C SER A 66 3.21 -10.89 4.35
N PRO A 67 4.56 -10.88 4.31
CA PRO A 67 5.32 -9.74 4.83
C PRO A 67 5.06 -8.43 4.09
N ALA A 68 4.59 -8.49 2.83
CA ALA A 68 4.42 -7.33 1.97
C ALA A 68 2.96 -6.96 1.71
N ILE A 69 2.04 -7.95 1.69
CA ILE A 69 0.64 -7.72 1.35
C ILE A 69 -0.23 -7.62 2.60
N SER A 70 -1.22 -6.74 2.55
CA SER A 70 -2.20 -6.53 3.62
C SER A 70 -3.57 -7.11 3.30
N TRP A 71 -3.80 -7.50 2.06
CA TRP A 71 -5.08 -8.03 1.62
C TRP A 71 -4.96 -8.88 0.35
N SER A 72 -6.00 -9.67 0.09
CA SER A 72 -6.17 -10.43 -1.16
C SER A 72 -7.63 -10.79 -1.39
N TYR A 73 -7.94 -11.22 -2.60
CA TYR A 73 -9.18 -11.89 -2.99
C TYR A 73 -8.88 -12.94 -4.07
N ASN A 74 -9.83 -13.84 -4.32
CA ASN A 74 -9.65 -15.00 -5.20
C ASN A 74 -10.83 -15.24 -6.14
N TRP A 75 -11.60 -14.19 -6.44
CA TRP A 75 -12.81 -14.22 -7.29
C TRP A 75 -13.95 -15.10 -6.77
N ALA A 76 -13.83 -15.64 -5.53
CA ALA A 76 -14.84 -16.51 -4.93
C ALA A 76 -15.53 -15.86 -3.74
N ASN A 77 -16.58 -16.54 -3.25
CA ASN A 77 -17.35 -16.12 -2.07
C ASN A 77 -16.60 -16.39 -0.75
N ASP A 78 -15.59 -17.25 -0.78
CA ASP A 78 -14.81 -17.72 0.37
C ASP A 78 -13.39 -18.11 -0.06
N GLN A 79 -12.55 -18.48 0.89
CA GLN A 79 -11.26 -19.13 0.65
C GLN A 79 -11.13 -20.43 1.45
N ASN A 80 -10.12 -21.24 1.11
CA ASN A 80 -9.86 -22.46 1.85
C ASN A 80 -9.45 -22.16 3.31
N SER A 81 -9.80 -23.06 4.24
CA SER A 81 -9.62 -22.87 5.69
C SER A 81 -8.16 -22.63 6.11
N THR A 82 -7.19 -23.24 5.43
CA THR A 82 -5.77 -23.06 5.75
C THR A 82 -5.31 -21.63 5.44
N SER A 83 -5.70 -21.09 4.28
CA SER A 83 -5.41 -19.72 3.91
C SER A 83 -6.16 -18.74 4.82
N ALA A 84 -7.42 -19.01 5.15
CA ALA A 84 -8.22 -18.18 6.03
C ALA A 84 -7.58 -18.04 7.41
N LEU A 85 -7.14 -19.13 8.02
CA LEU A 85 -6.41 -19.12 9.30
C LEU A 85 -5.10 -18.33 9.21
N TRP A 86 -4.36 -18.44 8.09
CA TRP A 86 -3.16 -17.65 7.88
C TRP A 86 -3.46 -16.15 7.82
N PHE A 87 -4.52 -15.76 7.11
CA PHE A 87 -4.94 -14.37 7.00
C PHE A 87 -5.31 -13.77 8.37
N ASP A 88 -6.09 -14.49 9.18
CA ASP A 88 -6.45 -14.06 10.52
C ASP A 88 -5.24 -13.87 11.42
N THR A 89 -4.29 -14.81 11.38
CA THR A 89 -3.10 -14.78 12.25
C THR A 89 -2.04 -13.76 11.84
N ASN A 90 -2.04 -13.34 10.56
CA ASN A 90 -1.08 -12.39 10.01
C ASN A 90 -1.67 -10.99 9.72
N ALA A 91 -2.85 -10.68 10.28
CA ALA A 91 -3.54 -9.41 10.11
C ALA A 91 -3.68 -9.01 8.63
N MET A 92 -4.14 -9.96 7.81
CA MET A 92 -4.43 -9.76 6.39
C MET A 92 -5.93 -9.80 6.16
N ASP A 93 -6.43 -8.92 5.29
CA ASP A 93 -7.84 -8.93 4.90
C ASP A 93 -8.05 -9.88 3.70
N PHE A 94 -8.95 -10.84 3.83
CA PHE A 94 -9.54 -11.48 2.67
C PHE A 94 -10.87 -10.79 2.33
N CYS A 95 -11.08 -10.52 1.03
CA CYS A 95 -12.30 -9.88 0.55
C CYS A 95 -13.13 -10.90 -0.25
N PRO A 96 -14.24 -11.44 0.30
CA PRO A 96 -15.20 -12.22 -0.47
C PRO A 96 -15.72 -11.40 -1.67
N MET A 97 -16.07 -12.07 -2.77
CA MET A 97 -16.53 -11.43 -4.00
C MET A 97 -17.86 -12.00 -4.46
N CYS A 98 -18.79 -11.13 -4.83
CA CYS A 98 -19.98 -11.46 -5.61
C CYS A 98 -19.63 -11.33 -7.10
N TRP A 99 -19.01 -12.37 -7.68
CA TRP A 99 -18.45 -12.32 -9.05
C TRP A 99 -19.47 -11.90 -10.12
N ASN A 100 -20.71 -12.34 -9.98
CA ASN A 100 -21.88 -11.95 -10.79
C ASN A 100 -23.17 -12.08 -9.96
N GLY A 101 -24.33 -11.96 -10.58
CA GLY A 101 -25.64 -12.10 -9.90
C GLY A 101 -25.97 -13.51 -9.39
N SER A 102 -25.12 -14.52 -9.65
CA SER A 102 -25.33 -15.92 -9.22
C SER A 102 -24.35 -16.34 -8.14
N TYR A 103 -23.95 -15.43 -7.24
CA TYR A 103 -23.08 -15.72 -6.10
C TYR A 103 -23.83 -16.48 -4.98
N SER A 104 -23.08 -17.06 -4.04
CA SER A 104 -23.65 -17.73 -2.86
C SER A 104 -23.59 -16.82 -1.62
N ALA A 105 -24.71 -16.18 -1.30
CA ALA A 105 -24.84 -15.37 -0.10
C ALA A 105 -24.58 -16.17 1.19
N ASP A 106 -25.02 -17.45 1.23
CA ASP A 106 -24.81 -18.30 2.41
C ASP A 106 -23.35 -18.63 2.67
N LYS A 107 -22.57 -18.86 1.61
CA LYS A 107 -21.12 -19.03 1.77
C LYS A 107 -20.45 -17.78 2.30
N ILE A 108 -20.84 -16.58 1.82
CA ILE A 108 -20.33 -15.31 2.35
C ILE A 108 -20.71 -15.13 3.81
N ARG A 109 -21.98 -15.40 4.19
CA ARG A 109 -22.44 -15.36 5.58
C ARG A 109 -21.64 -16.30 6.48
N GLN A 110 -21.46 -17.54 6.05
CA GLN A 110 -20.68 -18.54 6.77
C GLN A 110 -19.23 -18.11 6.93
N TYR A 111 -18.60 -17.58 5.85
CA TYR A 111 -17.24 -17.09 5.89
C TYR A 111 -17.09 -15.94 6.90
N VAL A 112 -17.93 -14.93 6.83
CA VAL A 112 -17.91 -13.77 7.74
C VAL A 112 -18.16 -14.18 9.19
N GLN A 113 -19.07 -15.13 9.42
CA GLN A 113 -19.33 -15.67 10.76
C GLN A 113 -18.08 -16.36 11.35
N GLN A 114 -17.32 -17.10 10.53
CA GLN A 114 -16.10 -17.78 10.95
C GLN A 114 -14.89 -16.83 11.06
N HIS A 115 -14.91 -15.74 10.29
CA HIS A 115 -13.83 -14.75 10.18
C HIS A 115 -14.37 -13.33 10.44
N PRO A 116 -14.70 -12.99 11.71
CA PRO A 116 -15.42 -11.75 12.07
C PRO A 116 -14.62 -10.46 11.79
N ASN A 117 -13.33 -10.57 11.49
CA ASN A 117 -12.49 -9.44 11.06
C ASN A 117 -12.64 -9.10 9.58
N THR A 118 -13.47 -9.83 8.81
CA THR A 118 -13.79 -9.50 7.41
C THR A 118 -14.44 -8.12 7.34
N LYS A 119 -13.91 -7.25 6.48
CA LYS A 119 -14.31 -5.83 6.43
C LYS A 119 -15.00 -5.43 5.14
N TYR A 120 -14.75 -6.15 4.05
CA TYR A 120 -15.10 -5.73 2.70
C TYR A 120 -15.81 -6.83 1.93
N LEU A 121 -16.70 -6.43 1.02
CA LEU A 121 -17.33 -7.29 0.04
C LEU A 121 -17.09 -6.70 -1.34
N LEU A 122 -16.47 -7.47 -2.25
CA LEU A 122 -16.27 -7.06 -3.64
C LEU A 122 -17.52 -7.29 -4.46
N GLY A 123 -17.84 -6.35 -5.34
CA GLY A 123 -18.94 -6.43 -6.31
C GLY A 123 -18.62 -7.30 -7.52
N PHE A 124 -19.38 -7.08 -8.62
CA PHE A 124 -19.29 -7.89 -9.84
C PHE A 124 -17.95 -7.73 -10.56
N ASN A 125 -17.48 -8.81 -11.16
CA ASN A 125 -16.24 -8.83 -11.92
C ASN A 125 -16.47 -8.44 -13.38
N GLU A 126 -15.96 -7.29 -13.79
CA GLU A 126 -15.92 -6.80 -15.18
C GLU A 126 -17.25 -6.95 -15.94
N PRO A 127 -18.34 -6.34 -15.46
CA PRO A 127 -19.64 -6.49 -16.09
C PRO A 127 -19.70 -5.96 -17.54
N ASN A 128 -18.79 -5.09 -17.93
CA ASN A 128 -18.69 -4.57 -19.29
C ASN A 128 -17.81 -5.42 -20.23
N LEU A 129 -17.41 -6.64 -19.83
CA LEU A 129 -16.73 -7.62 -20.69
C LEU A 129 -17.64 -8.80 -21.00
N THR A 130 -17.69 -9.20 -22.26
CA THR A 130 -18.58 -10.27 -22.77
C THR A 130 -18.18 -11.67 -22.34
N ASP A 131 -16.92 -11.87 -21.97
CA ASP A 131 -16.32 -13.11 -21.46
C ASP A 131 -16.19 -13.13 -19.94
N GLN A 132 -16.67 -12.09 -19.25
CA GLN A 132 -16.71 -11.98 -17.80
C GLN A 132 -18.17 -11.93 -17.30
N CYS A 133 -18.48 -11.07 -16.36
CA CYS A 133 -19.84 -10.96 -15.81
C CYS A 133 -20.92 -10.61 -16.87
N ASN A 134 -20.56 -9.89 -17.92
CA ASN A 134 -21.36 -9.61 -19.11
C ASN A 134 -22.77 -9.07 -18.81
N MET A 135 -22.85 -7.94 -18.13
CA MET A 135 -24.10 -7.26 -17.78
C MET A 135 -24.07 -5.79 -18.17
N THR A 136 -25.13 -5.33 -18.84
CA THR A 136 -25.39 -3.89 -18.96
C THR A 136 -25.70 -3.29 -17.59
N PRO A 137 -25.60 -1.95 -17.41
CA PRO A 137 -26.02 -1.28 -16.17
C PRO A 137 -27.41 -1.68 -15.70
N ALA A 138 -28.39 -1.72 -16.61
CA ALA A 138 -29.78 -2.09 -16.30
C ALA A 138 -29.91 -3.56 -15.85
N GLN A 139 -29.15 -4.48 -16.46
CA GLN A 139 -29.14 -5.89 -16.06
C GLN A 139 -28.46 -6.10 -14.69
N ALA A 140 -27.43 -5.32 -14.38
CA ALA A 140 -26.70 -5.40 -13.12
C ALA A 140 -27.50 -4.85 -11.92
N ALA A 141 -28.38 -3.86 -12.16
CA ALA A 141 -29.05 -3.11 -11.09
C ALA A 141 -29.97 -3.96 -10.20
N GLY A 142 -30.66 -4.96 -10.75
CA GLY A 142 -31.51 -5.88 -9.98
C GLY A 142 -30.69 -6.72 -8.99
N PRO A 143 -29.79 -7.58 -9.49
CA PRO A 143 -28.90 -8.38 -8.62
C PRO A 143 -28.04 -7.54 -7.67
N TRP A 144 -27.71 -6.31 -8.04
CA TRP A 144 -26.93 -5.40 -7.19
C TRP A 144 -27.63 -5.06 -5.87
N GLN A 145 -28.98 -4.97 -5.88
CA GLN A 145 -29.74 -4.71 -4.64
C GLN A 145 -29.53 -5.82 -3.60
N GLU A 146 -29.40 -7.06 -4.04
CA GLU A 146 -29.14 -8.19 -3.15
C GLU A 146 -27.73 -8.12 -2.58
N VAL A 147 -26.74 -7.68 -3.37
CA VAL A 147 -25.35 -7.47 -2.89
C VAL A 147 -25.32 -6.34 -1.85
N VAL A 148 -26.00 -5.22 -2.09
CA VAL A 148 -26.12 -4.11 -1.15
C VAL A 148 -26.79 -4.57 0.15
N ALA A 149 -27.89 -5.34 0.05
CA ALA A 149 -28.59 -5.87 1.22
C ALA A 149 -27.69 -6.80 2.04
N LEU A 150 -26.94 -7.69 1.39
CA LEU A 150 -25.99 -8.60 2.04
C LEU A 150 -24.85 -7.85 2.72
N ALA A 151 -24.29 -6.84 2.06
CA ALA A 151 -23.22 -6.01 2.65
C ALA A 151 -23.71 -5.28 3.92
N LYS A 152 -24.93 -4.73 3.89
CA LYS A 152 -25.58 -4.08 5.05
C LYS A 152 -25.86 -5.07 6.16
N GLU A 153 -26.41 -6.24 5.84
CA GLU A 153 -26.71 -7.34 6.80
C GLU A 153 -25.44 -7.74 7.56
N LEU A 154 -24.31 -7.88 6.85
CA LEU A 154 -23.04 -8.35 7.40
C LEU A 154 -22.14 -7.21 7.91
N ASN A 155 -22.59 -5.96 7.84
CA ASN A 155 -21.81 -4.76 8.19
C ASN A 155 -20.47 -4.68 7.44
N LEU A 156 -20.47 -5.02 6.15
CA LEU A 156 -19.30 -4.97 5.27
C LEU A 156 -19.29 -3.68 4.44
N LYS A 157 -18.11 -3.14 4.22
CA LYS A 157 -17.89 -2.06 3.27
C LYS A 157 -17.96 -2.62 1.85
N LEU A 158 -18.94 -2.14 1.07
CA LEU A 158 -19.18 -2.63 -0.28
C LEU A 158 -18.27 -1.92 -1.28
N ILE A 159 -17.59 -2.70 -2.11
CA ILE A 159 -16.78 -2.22 -3.23
C ILE A 159 -17.60 -2.35 -4.52
N SER A 160 -17.52 -1.36 -5.39
CA SER A 160 -18.27 -1.35 -6.66
C SER A 160 -18.00 -2.59 -7.51
N PRO A 161 -18.79 -2.84 -8.57
CA PRO A 161 -18.33 -3.69 -9.66
C PRO A 161 -16.94 -3.26 -10.13
N ALA A 162 -16.06 -4.20 -10.46
CA ALA A 162 -14.73 -3.92 -10.98
C ALA A 162 -14.81 -3.66 -12.49
N MET A 163 -14.23 -2.54 -12.96
CA MET A 163 -14.35 -2.11 -14.35
C MET A 163 -13.01 -2.09 -15.07
N ASN A 164 -13.02 -2.55 -16.30
CA ASN A 164 -11.90 -2.46 -17.25
C ASN A 164 -12.38 -1.76 -18.54
N TYR A 165 -11.51 -1.51 -19.51
CA TYR A 165 -11.97 -1.23 -20.87
C TYR A 165 -12.69 -2.46 -21.42
N GLY A 166 -13.96 -2.29 -21.80
CA GLY A 166 -14.88 -3.40 -22.05
C GLY A 166 -14.98 -3.86 -23.49
N THR A 167 -15.53 -5.06 -23.66
CA THR A 167 -15.90 -5.65 -24.95
C THR A 167 -17.41 -5.65 -25.21
N LEU A 168 -18.22 -5.36 -24.18
CA LEU A 168 -19.67 -5.29 -24.29
C LEU A 168 -20.07 -4.12 -25.17
N ALA A 169 -20.90 -4.39 -26.19
CA ALA A 169 -21.35 -3.39 -27.14
C ALA A 169 -22.02 -2.19 -26.45
N GLY A 170 -21.53 -1.00 -26.75
CA GLY A 170 -21.98 0.25 -26.13
C GLY A 170 -21.30 0.61 -24.81
N TYR A 171 -20.48 -0.28 -24.22
CA TYR A 171 -19.83 -0.11 -22.91
C TYR A 171 -18.33 -0.40 -22.94
N HIS A 172 -17.66 -0.02 -24.03
CA HIS A 172 -16.19 -0.10 -24.12
C HIS A 172 -15.52 0.86 -23.13
N ASP A 173 -16.13 2.03 -22.90
CA ASP A 173 -15.68 2.98 -21.86
C ASP A 173 -16.32 2.60 -20.51
N PRO A 174 -15.51 2.26 -19.50
CA PRO A 174 -15.99 1.94 -18.16
C PRO A 174 -16.71 3.11 -17.47
N ILE A 175 -16.32 4.34 -17.78
CA ILE A 175 -16.97 5.54 -17.24
C ILE A 175 -18.43 5.61 -17.68
N LYS A 176 -18.71 5.33 -18.97
CA LYS A 176 -20.08 5.31 -19.48
C LYS A 176 -20.93 4.26 -18.75
N TRP A 177 -20.36 3.07 -18.51
CA TRP A 177 -21.06 2.01 -17.78
C TRP A 177 -21.42 2.47 -16.35
N PHE A 178 -20.47 3.05 -15.63
CA PHE A 178 -20.72 3.55 -14.28
C PHE A 178 -21.67 4.74 -14.23
N ASP A 179 -21.55 5.69 -15.17
CA ASP A 179 -22.44 6.85 -15.21
C ASP A 179 -23.91 6.41 -15.42
N GLU A 180 -24.16 5.47 -16.31
CA GLU A 180 -25.50 4.90 -16.51
C GLU A 180 -25.95 4.06 -15.31
N PHE A 181 -25.05 3.29 -14.68
CA PHE A 181 -25.35 2.46 -13.53
C PHE A 181 -25.77 3.29 -12.32
N PHE A 182 -25.00 4.33 -11.98
CA PHE A 182 -25.29 5.20 -10.86
C PHE A 182 -26.44 6.20 -11.13
N ALA A 183 -26.87 6.35 -12.38
CA ALA A 183 -28.06 7.11 -12.73
C ALA A 183 -29.37 6.33 -12.52
N LEU A 184 -29.31 5.02 -12.30
CA LEU A 184 -30.51 4.19 -12.08
C LEU A 184 -31.10 4.48 -10.69
N PRO A 185 -32.45 4.60 -10.59
CA PRO A 185 -33.12 5.08 -9.36
C PRO A 185 -32.94 4.15 -8.15
N ASN A 186 -32.60 2.89 -8.39
CA ASN A 186 -32.36 1.88 -7.35
C ASN A 186 -30.88 1.62 -7.10
N VAL A 187 -29.95 2.40 -7.65
CA VAL A 187 -28.51 2.28 -7.43
C VAL A 187 -28.00 3.56 -6.78
N SER A 188 -27.38 3.45 -5.60
CA SER A 188 -26.83 4.60 -4.91
C SER A 188 -25.30 4.48 -4.78
N LEU A 189 -24.60 5.54 -5.14
CA LEU A 189 -23.16 5.67 -4.89
C LEU A 189 -22.86 5.71 -3.38
N ASP A 190 -23.82 6.11 -2.53
CA ASP A 190 -23.64 6.17 -1.09
C ASP A 190 -23.55 4.78 -0.44
N ASP A 191 -24.08 3.75 -1.08
CA ASP A 191 -23.93 2.37 -0.63
C ASP A 191 -22.52 1.81 -0.86
N ILE A 192 -21.68 2.51 -1.65
CA ILE A 192 -20.35 2.07 -2.10
C ILE A 192 -19.26 2.77 -1.29
N HIS A 193 -18.33 1.97 -0.73
CA HIS A 193 -17.15 2.47 -0.05
C HIS A 193 -16.07 2.93 -1.04
N ALA A 194 -15.76 2.13 -2.05
CA ALA A 194 -14.70 2.41 -3.03
C ALA A 194 -15.09 1.94 -4.44
N ILE A 195 -14.49 2.58 -5.46
CA ILE A 195 -14.62 2.21 -6.87
C ILE A 195 -13.52 1.21 -7.23
N ALA A 196 -13.90 0.02 -7.70
CA ALA A 196 -12.97 -0.99 -8.19
C ALA A 196 -12.70 -0.84 -9.68
N ILE A 197 -11.43 -0.96 -10.05
CA ILE A 197 -10.97 -0.90 -11.44
C ILE A 197 -9.91 -1.95 -11.71
N HIS A 198 -9.83 -2.42 -12.97
CA HIS A 198 -8.76 -3.26 -13.49
C HIS A 198 -8.00 -2.50 -14.59
N CYS A 199 -6.69 -2.71 -14.68
CA CYS A 199 -5.89 -2.06 -15.71
C CYS A 199 -4.72 -2.93 -16.15
N TYR A 200 -4.71 -3.28 -17.43
CA TYR A 200 -3.67 -4.10 -18.05
C TYR A 200 -2.82 -3.34 -19.09
N MET A 201 -3.00 -2.00 -19.17
CA MET A 201 -2.20 -1.15 -20.05
C MET A 201 -0.73 -1.15 -19.62
N ALA A 202 0.18 -1.39 -20.56
CA ALA A 202 1.61 -1.47 -20.27
C ALA A 202 2.31 -0.10 -20.10
N SER A 203 1.62 1.01 -20.39
CA SER A 203 2.14 2.36 -20.19
C SER A 203 1.81 2.89 -18.79
N PRO A 204 2.80 3.16 -17.90
CA PRO A 204 2.53 3.74 -16.58
C PRO A 204 1.76 5.08 -16.63
N SER A 205 2.01 5.93 -17.65
CA SER A 205 1.25 7.18 -17.81
C SER A 205 -0.21 6.92 -18.13
N ALA A 206 -0.51 5.93 -18.97
CA ALA A 206 -1.89 5.56 -19.30
C ALA A 206 -2.62 4.99 -18.06
N VAL A 207 -1.92 4.23 -17.20
CA VAL A 207 -2.50 3.76 -15.93
C VAL A 207 -2.87 4.93 -15.02
N LYS A 208 -1.98 5.93 -14.90
CA LYS A 208 -2.23 7.14 -14.09
C LYS A 208 -3.43 7.94 -14.62
N ASP A 209 -3.49 8.15 -15.93
CA ASP A 209 -4.61 8.82 -16.57
C ASP A 209 -5.92 8.03 -16.42
N TYR A 210 -5.84 6.70 -16.41
CA TYR A 210 -6.99 5.83 -16.19
C TYR A 210 -7.51 5.96 -14.75
N ILE A 211 -6.66 5.86 -13.73
CA ILE A 211 -7.02 6.09 -12.33
C ILE A 211 -7.73 7.43 -12.17
N LYS A 212 -7.16 8.50 -12.74
CA LYS A 212 -7.70 9.86 -12.64
C LYS A 212 -9.14 9.99 -13.14
N LYS A 213 -9.56 9.22 -14.14
CA LYS A 213 -10.94 9.25 -14.67
C LYS A 213 -11.99 8.89 -13.61
N PHE A 214 -11.63 8.05 -12.63
CA PHE A 214 -12.56 7.57 -11.59
C PHE A 214 -12.62 8.48 -10.36
N GLU A 215 -11.72 9.44 -10.21
CA GLU A 215 -11.74 10.42 -9.13
C GLU A 215 -13.04 11.25 -9.12
N LYS A 216 -13.70 11.41 -10.27
CA LYS A 216 -15.00 12.11 -10.41
C LYS A 216 -16.10 11.57 -9.52
N TYR A 217 -16.02 10.30 -9.08
CA TYR A 217 -17.03 9.69 -8.21
C TYR A 217 -16.82 10.05 -6.72
N GLY A 218 -15.72 10.72 -6.36
CA GLY A 218 -15.44 11.16 -4.98
C GLY A 218 -15.26 10.02 -3.97
N LYS A 219 -15.01 8.81 -4.45
CA LYS A 219 -14.77 7.62 -3.63
C LYS A 219 -13.31 7.18 -3.72
N PRO A 220 -12.75 6.49 -2.71
CA PRO A 220 -11.48 5.82 -2.83
C PRO A 220 -11.46 4.87 -4.03
N ILE A 221 -10.28 4.70 -4.64
CA ILE A 221 -10.09 3.80 -5.79
C ILE A 221 -9.35 2.55 -5.33
N TRP A 222 -9.86 1.39 -5.72
CA TRP A 222 -9.24 0.09 -5.59
C TRP A 222 -8.84 -0.43 -6.96
N MET A 223 -7.54 -0.47 -7.25
CA MET A 223 -7.01 -1.14 -8.43
C MET A 223 -6.92 -2.64 -8.16
N THR A 224 -8.05 -3.35 -8.30
CA THR A 224 -8.15 -4.75 -7.87
C THR A 224 -7.39 -5.73 -8.75
N GLU A 225 -7.03 -5.34 -9.98
CA GLU A 225 -6.15 -6.11 -10.86
C GLU A 225 -5.29 -5.16 -11.70
N PHE A 226 -3.99 -5.41 -11.75
CA PHE A 226 -3.10 -4.73 -12.67
C PHE A 226 -1.79 -5.49 -12.91
N CYS A 227 -1.31 -5.43 -14.14
CA CYS A 227 0.05 -5.71 -14.59
C CYS A 227 0.21 -5.14 -16.01
N ALA A 228 1.43 -5.03 -16.52
CA ALA A 228 1.60 -4.73 -17.94
C ALA A 228 1.28 -5.97 -18.77
N TRP A 229 0.29 -5.85 -19.67
CA TRP A 229 -0.14 -6.95 -20.55
C TRP A 229 -0.43 -6.46 -21.96
N ASP A 230 -0.94 -5.26 -22.13
CA ASP A 230 -1.28 -4.70 -23.45
C ASP A 230 -0.63 -3.32 -23.66
N PRO A 231 0.34 -3.24 -24.59
CA PRO A 231 1.01 -4.35 -25.27
C PRO A 231 1.85 -5.22 -24.31
N VAL A 232 2.02 -6.48 -24.65
CA VAL A 232 2.84 -7.42 -23.87
C VAL A 232 4.27 -6.90 -23.71
N PRO A 233 4.82 -6.84 -22.48
CA PRO A 233 6.21 -6.45 -22.27
C PRO A 233 7.20 -7.33 -23.04
N SER A 234 8.27 -6.73 -23.55
CA SER A 234 9.27 -7.47 -24.36
C SER A 234 10.15 -8.42 -23.51
N ASN A 235 10.26 -8.16 -22.22
CA ASN A 235 11.05 -8.94 -21.25
C ASN A 235 10.63 -8.62 -19.81
N VAL A 236 11.22 -9.31 -18.86
CA VAL A 236 10.93 -9.13 -17.41
C VAL A 236 11.37 -7.75 -16.89
N GLU A 237 12.47 -7.19 -17.44
CA GLU A 237 12.95 -5.87 -17.02
C GLU A 237 11.91 -4.77 -17.33
N LYS A 238 11.20 -4.88 -18.46
CA LYS A 238 10.08 -3.97 -18.78
C LYS A 238 8.91 -4.14 -17.84
N GLN A 239 8.63 -5.35 -17.37
CA GLN A 239 7.64 -5.57 -16.34
C GLN A 239 8.07 -4.98 -14.99
N MET A 240 9.37 -5.06 -14.64
CA MET A 240 9.93 -4.43 -13.44
C MET A 240 9.84 -2.90 -13.52
N ASP A 241 10.19 -2.30 -14.66
CA ASP A 241 10.07 -0.84 -14.88
C ASP A 241 8.62 -0.37 -14.71
N TYR A 242 7.69 -1.10 -15.33
CA TYR A 242 6.26 -0.85 -15.19
C TYR A 242 5.81 -0.96 -13.73
N MET A 243 6.13 -2.08 -13.09
CA MET A 243 5.76 -2.33 -11.69
C MET A 243 6.25 -1.19 -10.79
N CYS A 244 7.54 -0.83 -10.87
CA CYS A 244 8.11 0.22 -10.04
C CYS A 244 7.42 1.57 -10.26
N SER A 245 7.20 1.96 -11.52
CA SER A 245 6.56 3.25 -11.83
C SER A 245 5.11 3.32 -11.34
N VAL A 246 4.35 2.24 -11.53
CA VAL A 246 2.94 2.21 -11.10
C VAL A 246 2.83 2.12 -9.58
N LEU A 247 3.69 1.34 -8.91
CA LEU A 247 3.71 1.26 -7.44
C LEU A 247 4.13 2.59 -6.81
N ASN A 248 5.15 3.28 -7.36
CA ASN A 248 5.55 4.61 -6.92
C ASN A 248 4.36 5.59 -6.96
N HIS A 249 3.54 5.52 -8.01
CA HIS A 249 2.35 6.33 -8.14
C HIS A 249 1.26 5.95 -7.12
N MET A 250 0.89 4.67 -7.07
CA MET A 250 -0.25 4.23 -6.26
C MET A 250 0.01 4.35 -4.76
N GLU A 251 1.23 4.10 -4.29
CA GLU A 251 1.58 4.27 -2.87
C GLU A 251 1.43 5.73 -2.43
N GLN A 252 1.80 6.69 -3.28
CA GLN A 252 1.75 8.12 -2.96
C GLN A 252 0.39 8.78 -3.28
N ASN A 253 -0.43 8.19 -4.16
CA ASN A 253 -1.70 8.77 -4.57
C ASN A 253 -2.75 8.62 -3.46
N PRO A 254 -3.27 9.74 -2.88
CA PRO A 254 -4.26 9.68 -1.81
C PRO A 254 -5.62 9.14 -2.25
N HIS A 255 -5.93 9.16 -3.56
CA HIS A 255 -7.17 8.60 -4.09
C HIS A 255 -7.14 7.08 -4.20
N VAL A 256 -5.95 6.46 -4.28
CA VAL A 256 -5.80 5.00 -4.31
C VAL A 256 -5.74 4.48 -2.88
N GLU A 257 -6.77 3.75 -2.45
CA GLU A 257 -6.82 3.13 -1.12
C GLU A 257 -6.21 1.73 -1.12
N ARG A 258 -6.43 0.93 -2.19
CA ARG A 258 -5.90 -0.43 -2.34
C ARG A 258 -5.53 -0.75 -3.78
N TYR A 259 -4.56 -1.65 -3.92
CA TYR A 259 -4.22 -2.22 -5.23
C TYR A 259 -3.79 -3.69 -5.07
N ALA A 260 -4.03 -4.52 -6.11
CA ALA A 260 -3.67 -5.93 -6.12
C ALA A 260 -2.96 -6.30 -7.43
N TRP A 261 -1.75 -6.85 -7.31
CA TRP A 261 -1.01 -7.36 -8.46
C TRP A 261 -1.67 -8.60 -9.06
N PHE A 262 -1.88 -8.61 -10.35
CA PHE A 262 -2.38 -9.75 -11.12
C PHE A 262 -1.23 -10.31 -11.97
N MET A 263 -0.73 -11.55 -11.73
CA MET A 263 -1.00 -12.36 -10.55
C MET A 263 0.29 -13.07 -10.09
N PRO A 264 0.38 -13.49 -8.81
CA PRO A 264 1.61 -14.09 -8.28
C PRO A 264 2.13 -15.32 -9.01
N ARG A 265 1.24 -16.14 -9.58
CA ARG A 265 1.62 -17.34 -10.36
C ARG A 265 0.57 -17.64 -11.41
N THR A 266 1.01 -17.99 -12.61
CA THR A 266 0.16 -18.52 -13.70
C THR A 266 0.50 -19.98 -13.95
N SER A 267 -0.21 -20.64 -14.87
CA SER A 267 0.15 -21.98 -15.36
C SER A 267 1.33 -21.98 -16.35
N GLY A 268 1.73 -20.79 -16.84
CA GLY A 268 2.84 -20.61 -17.77
C GLY A 268 4.21 -20.64 -17.09
N LYS A 269 5.29 -20.70 -17.87
CA LYS A 269 6.65 -20.60 -17.32
C LYS A 269 6.89 -19.23 -16.70
N VAL A 270 7.76 -19.17 -15.68
CA VAL A 270 8.10 -17.92 -14.96
C VAL A 270 8.63 -16.85 -15.90
N ASP A 271 9.47 -17.22 -16.85
CA ASP A 271 10.14 -16.36 -17.82
C ASP A 271 9.35 -16.13 -19.13
N SER A 272 8.07 -16.57 -19.17
CA SER A 272 7.21 -16.37 -20.33
C SER A 272 6.36 -15.09 -20.20
N PRO A 273 6.03 -14.45 -21.36
CA PRO A 273 5.12 -13.30 -21.37
C PRO A 273 3.79 -13.62 -20.63
N PRO A 274 3.22 -12.62 -19.96
CA PRO A 274 3.64 -11.23 -19.81
C PRO A 274 4.64 -10.97 -18.67
N TYR A 275 5.39 -11.95 -18.19
CA TYR A 275 6.44 -11.85 -17.16
C TYR A 275 5.95 -11.38 -15.79
N MET A 276 4.72 -11.66 -15.44
CA MET A 276 4.04 -11.10 -14.25
C MET A 276 4.26 -11.89 -12.96
N GLN A 277 4.85 -13.08 -13.03
CA GLN A 277 4.90 -14.02 -11.90
C GLN A 277 5.83 -13.53 -10.80
N LEU A 278 5.32 -13.50 -9.56
CA LEU A 278 6.08 -13.16 -8.35
C LEU A 278 6.74 -14.39 -7.72
N LEU A 279 6.19 -15.60 -8.01
CA LEU A 279 6.56 -16.87 -7.39
C LEU A 279 7.01 -17.85 -8.45
N THR A 280 8.01 -18.66 -8.10
CA THR A 280 8.47 -19.78 -8.92
C THR A 280 7.51 -20.98 -8.82
N HIS A 281 7.64 -21.92 -9.76
CA HIS A 281 6.94 -23.22 -9.74
C HIS A 281 7.73 -24.32 -9.02
N GLY A 282 8.89 -23.96 -8.44
CA GLY A 282 9.80 -24.91 -7.81
C GLY A 282 9.29 -25.51 -6.50
N SER A 283 10.05 -26.44 -5.96
CA SER A 283 9.92 -26.98 -4.62
C SER A 283 11.32 -27.02 -3.99
N PRO A 284 11.63 -26.11 -3.06
CA PRO A 284 10.75 -25.09 -2.48
C PRO A 284 10.30 -24.02 -3.47
N VAL A 285 9.17 -23.37 -3.17
CA VAL A 285 8.73 -22.16 -3.86
C VAL A 285 9.64 -21.00 -3.45
N GLU A 286 10.00 -20.14 -4.40
CA GLU A 286 10.84 -18.98 -4.18
C GLU A 286 10.23 -17.73 -4.84
N LEU A 287 10.63 -16.55 -4.37
CA LEU A 287 10.32 -15.29 -5.07
C LEU A 287 11.14 -15.21 -6.36
N THR A 288 10.48 -14.81 -7.45
CA THR A 288 11.19 -14.37 -8.65
C THR A 288 11.88 -13.02 -8.40
N PRO A 289 12.79 -12.54 -9.24
CA PRO A 289 13.31 -11.17 -9.13
C PRO A 289 12.21 -10.10 -9.10
N LEU A 290 11.13 -10.28 -9.90
CA LEU A 290 9.95 -9.42 -9.84
C LEU A 290 9.24 -9.52 -8.50
N GLY A 291 9.11 -10.73 -7.94
CA GLY A 291 8.53 -10.97 -6.62
C GLY A 291 9.36 -10.35 -5.49
N GLN A 292 10.68 -10.37 -5.60
CA GLN A 292 11.56 -9.71 -4.64
C GLN A 292 11.39 -8.18 -4.66
N ILE A 293 11.26 -7.59 -5.85
CA ILE A 293 10.95 -6.17 -6.00
C ILE A 293 9.59 -5.88 -5.35
N PHE A 294 8.54 -6.63 -5.70
CA PHE A 294 7.20 -6.42 -5.18
C PHE A 294 7.14 -6.51 -3.65
N THR A 295 7.77 -7.53 -3.06
CA THR A 295 7.68 -7.78 -1.62
C THR A 295 8.54 -6.83 -0.78
N GLN A 296 9.61 -6.28 -1.33
CA GLN A 296 10.52 -5.35 -0.65
C GLN A 296 10.33 -3.90 -1.11
N PHE A 297 9.38 -3.64 -2.02
CA PHE A 297 9.11 -2.28 -2.48
C PHE A 297 8.75 -1.37 -1.31
N SER A 298 9.18 -0.11 -1.34
CA SER A 298 8.85 0.84 -0.29
C SER A 298 7.34 0.90 -0.03
N SER A 299 6.97 1.02 1.23
CA SER A 299 5.60 1.33 1.66
C SER A 299 5.36 2.83 1.85
N PHE A 300 6.38 3.66 1.60
CA PHE A 300 6.36 5.10 1.86
C PHE A 300 5.95 5.45 3.30
N ASP A 301 6.31 4.58 4.26
CA ASP A 301 6.01 4.78 5.67
C ASP A 301 6.83 5.94 6.25
N LYS A 302 6.19 7.11 6.32
CA LYS A 302 6.81 8.34 6.85
C LYS A 302 6.97 8.34 8.36
N ASN A 303 6.46 7.34 9.07
CA ASN A 303 6.63 7.21 10.53
C ASN A 303 7.85 6.35 10.90
N ALA A 304 8.41 5.62 9.93
CA ALA A 304 9.58 4.78 10.15
C ALA A 304 10.88 5.58 9.97
N TYR A 305 11.80 5.44 10.91
CA TYR A 305 13.16 5.97 10.85
C TYR A 305 14.16 4.82 10.93
N LEU A 306 14.83 4.55 9.83
CA LEU A 306 15.69 3.38 9.66
C LEU A 306 17.08 3.63 10.26
N ALA A 307 17.63 2.66 10.99
CA ALA A 307 18.95 2.76 11.61
C ALA A 307 20.05 2.85 10.53
N LEU A 308 20.70 4.02 10.42
CA LEU A 308 21.70 4.28 9.39
C LEU A 308 22.98 3.45 9.58
N ASP A 309 23.35 3.13 10.80
CA ASP A 309 24.48 2.25 11.15
C ASP A 309 24.25 0.78 10.75
N LYS A 310 22.99 0.35 10.57
CA LYS A 310 22.64 -0.98 10.04
C LYS A 310 22.59 -1.02 8.51
N GLY A 311 22.59 0.16 7.89
CA GLY A 311 22.45 0.32 6.46
C GLY A 311 20.99 0.42 6.01
N VAL A 312 20.72 1.43 5.19
CA VAL A 312 19.42 1.70 4.58
C VAL A 312 19.51 1.36 3.10
N GLY A 313 18.74 0.37 2.67
CA GLY A 313 18.69 -0.03 1.26
C GLY A 313 18.13 1.09 0.38
N ALA A 314 18.67 1.25 -0.81
CA ALA A 314 18.26 2.32 -1.71
C ALA A 314 16.77 2.28 -2.06
N HIS A 315 16.13 1.11 -1.97
CA HIS A 315 14.69 0.89 -2.20
C HIS A 315 13.79 1.34 -1.03
N GLN A 316 14.34 1.70 0.13
CA GLN A 316 13.60 2.03 1.35
C GLN A 316 13.33 3.54 1.48
N TYR A 317 13.04 4.20 0.39
CA TYR A 317 12.72 5.64 0.34
C TYR A 317 11.29 5.92 0.80
N ILE A 318 11.05 7.15 1.27
CA ILE A 318 9.73 7.63 1.74
C ILE A 318 9.12 8.70 0.84
N ALA A 319 9.90 9.23 -0.10
CA ALA A 319 9.47 10.18 -1.11
C ALA A 319 10.46 10.16 -2.29
N LEU A 320 9.98 10.57 -3.46
CA LEU A 320 10.78 10.70 -4.68
C LEU A 320 10.18 11.77 -5.59
N LYS A 321 11.00 12.30 -6.50
CA LYS A 321 10.56 13.29 -7.49
C LYS A 321 9.99 12.61 -8.74
N ASP A 322 10.56 11.49 -9.13
CA ASP A 322 10.29 10.85 -10.41
C ASP A 322 9.83 9.40 -10.20
N GLU A 323 8.56 9.17 -10.47
CA GLU A 323 7.94 7.84 -10.32
C GLU A 323 8.52 6.78 -11.29
N SER A 324 9.32 7.18 -12.29
CA SER A 324 10.02 6.25 -13.18
C SER A 324 11.26 5.58 -12.56
N ILE A 325 11.64 5.95 -11.32
CA ILE A 325 12.70 5.26 -10.58
C ILE A 325 12.38 3.78 -10.52
N SER A 326 13.33 2.97 -11.02
CA SER A 326 13.17 1.52 -11.16
C SER A 326 14.15 0.76 -10.29
N LEU A 327 13.70 -0.39 -9.79
CA LEU A 327 14.48 -1.29 -8.96
C LEU A 327 14.93 -2.50 -9.75
N ARG A 328 16.07 -3.05 -9.34
CA ARG A 328 16.59 -4.35 -9.79
C ARG A 328 17.11 -5.15 -8.60
N VAL A 329 17.40 -6.38 -8.86
CA VAL A 329 17.91 -7.34 -7.89
C VAL A 329 19.26 -7.87 -8.39
N THR A 330 20.26 -7.88 -7.52
CA THR A 330 21.55 -8.52 -7.79
C THR A 330 21.46 -10.05 -7.67
N ASP A 331 22.46 -10.77 -8.14
CA ASP A 331 22.55 -12.24 -7.97
C ASP A 331 22.52 -12.67 -6.48
N ASN A 332 22.90 -11.79 -5.57
CA ASN A 332 22.87 -12.01 -4.11
C ASN A 332 21.57 -11.50 -3.46
N ASN A 333 20.51 -11.30 -4.24
CA ASN A 333 19.20 -10.86 -3.79
C ASN A 333 19.17 -9.46 -3.12
N GLN A 334 20.15 -8.60 -3.36
CA GLN A 334 20.13 -7.21 -2.91
C GLN A 334 19.37 -6.34 -3.91
N LEU A 335 18.38 -5.57 -3.44
CA LEU A 335 17.70 -4.58 -4.25
C LEU A 335 18.55 -3.32 -4.42
N TYR A 336 18.46 -2.72 -5.60
CA TYR A 336 19.11 -1.43 -5.89
C TYR A 336 18.26 -0.58 -6.84
N ILE A 337 18.44 0.73 -6.78
CA ILE A 337 17.90 1.66 -7.77
C ILE A 337 18.80 1.60 -9.00
N GLN A 338 18.20 1.25 -10.13
CA GLN A 338 18.88 1.24 -11.41
C GLN A 338 18.88 2.64 -12.04
N SER A 339 20.02 3.05 -12.55
CA SER A 339 20.15 4.26 -13.38
C SER A 339 19.59 5.52 -12.73
N PHE A 340 19.89 5.73 -11.44
CA PHE A 340 19.54 6.98 -10.75
C PHE A 340 20.26 8.13 -11.45
N MET A 341 19.49 9.06 -12.04
CA MET A 341 20.02 10.00 -13.02
C MET A 341 19.77 11.46 -12.66
N GLN A 342 20.50 12.34 -13.32
CA GLN A 342 20.40 13.78 -13.17
C GLN A 342 18.94 14.27 -13.12
N GLY A 343 18.63 15.08 -12.08
CA GLY A 343 17.33 15.68 -11.84
C GLY A 343 16.38 14.84 -11.00
N GLN A 344 16.70 13.57 -10.73
CA GLN A 344 15.97 12.73 -9.79
C GLN A 344 16.46 12.97 -8.36
N TRP A 345 15.54 12.88 -7.39
CA TRP A 345 15.88 12.83 -5.97
C TRP A 345 14.98 11.83 -5.24
N ILE A 346 15.51 11.34 -4.11
CA ILE A 346 14.83 10.42 -3.19
C ILE A 346 15.11 10.84 -1.75
N ASP A 347 14.11 10.67 -0.89
CA ASP A 347 14.19 10.95 0.54
C ASP A 347 14.10 9.66 1.36
N TYR A 348 14.90 9.60 2.42
CA TYR A 348 14.88 8.56 3.42
C TYR A 348 14.62 9.16 4.79
N HIS A 349 13.86 8.49 5.65
CA HIS A 349 13.88 8.74 7.06
C HIS A 349 14.92 7.84 7.72
N VAL A 350 15.92 8.47 8.33
CA VAL A 350 17.05 7.78 8.96
C VAL A 350 17.15 8.13 10.44
N HIS A 351 17.52 7.13 11.24
CA HIS A 351 17.90 7.32 12.63
C HIS A 351 19.43 7.19 12.75
N VAL A 352 20.07 8.24 13.31
CA VAL A 352 21.52 8.36 13.41
C VAL A 352 21.97 8.14 14.85
N GLN A 353 22.82 7.11 15.06
CA GLN A 353 23.37 6.74 16.37
C GLN A 353 24.90 6.80 16.43
N SER A 354 25.55 7.15 15.32
CA SER A 354 27.00 7.13 15.17
C SER A 354 27.50 8.49 14.64
N LYS A 355 28.74 8.86 15.02
CA LYS A 355 29.45 10.04 14.47
C LYS A 355 30.38 9.66 13.32
N GLN A 356 29.97 8.67 12.51
CA GLN A 356 30.74 8.27 11.35
C GLN A 356 30.29 9.04 10.10
N PRO A 357 31.15 9.24 9.12
CA PRO A 357 30.76 9.78 7.83
C PRO A 357 29.74 8.87 7.11
N LEU A 358 28.80 9.50 6.40
CA LEU A 358 27.87 8.80 5.51
C LEU A 358 28.66 8.09 4.39
N GLN A 359 28.30 6.85 4.14
CA GLN A 359 28.81 6.03 3.04
C GLN A 359 27.69 5.76 2.02
N ILE A 360 28.05 5.77 0.75
CA ILE A 360 27.16 5.45 -0.37
C ILE A 360 27.72 4.24 -1.09
N GLN A 361 26.94 3.15 -1.19
CA GLN A 361 27.25 2.02 -2.06
C GLN A 361 26.62 2.24 -3.44
N TYR A 362 27.45 2.26 -4.47
CA TYR A 362 27.01 2.54 -5.83
C TYR A 362 27.86 1.79 -6.88
N ALA A 363 27.39 1.77 -8.12
CA ALA A 363 28.17 1.43 -9.32
C ALA A 363 27.82 2.41 -10.44
N SER A 364 28.81 2.81 -11.25
CA SER A 364 28.60 3.77 -12.34
C SER A 364 29.66 3.63 -13.42
N ILE A 365 29.25 3.65 -14.69
CA ILE A 365 30.17 3.65 -15.83
C ILE A 365 30.60 5.07 -16.26
N VAL A 366 30.06 6.09 -15.63
CA VAL A 366 30.40 7.50 -15.85
C VAL A 366 30.70 8.20 -14.53
N ASN A 367 31.48 9.29 -14.57
CA ASN A 367 31.62 10.14 -13.38
C ASN A 367 30.28 10.84 -13.13
N SER A 368 29.74 10.65 -11.93
CA SER A 368 28.46 11.19 -11.50
C SER A 368 28.61 12.13 -10.32
N GLN A 369 27.61 12.92 -9.99
CA GLN A 369 27.56 13.77 -8.80
C GLN A 369 26.23 13.65 -8.10
N VAL A 370 26.27 13.63 -6.78
CA VAL A 370 25.07 13.62 -5.92
C VAL A 370 25.16 14.73 -4.89
N CYS A 371 24.07 15.45 -4.69
CA CYS A 371 23.90 16.34 -3.55
C CYS A 371 23.28 15.55 -2.39
N ILE A 372 23.86 15.68 -1.20
CA ILE A 372 23.33 15.14 0.04
C ILE A 372 22.74 16.29 0.84
N SER A 373 21.47 16.18 1.21
CA SER A 373 20.80 17.12 2.11
C SER A 373 20.28 16.41 3.36
N ILE A 374 20.28 17.11 4.49
CA ILE A 374 19.70 16.66 5.75
C ILE A 374 18.70 17.70 6.19
N ASP A 375 17.45 17.27 6.45
CA ASP A 375 16.32 18.13 6.84
C ASP A 375 16.13 19.33 5.91
N GLY A 376 16.31 19.10 4.61
CA GLY A 376 16.17 20.12 3.56
C GLY A 376 17.40 21.03 3.39
N VAL A 377 18.45 20.87 4.19
CA VAL A 377 19.69 21.67 4.10
C VAL A 377 20.78 20.88 3.39
N ALA A 378 21.28 21.42 2.26
CA ALA A 378 22.38 20.81 1.53
C ALA A 378 23.65 20.77 2.38
N GLN A 379 24.25 19.59 2.51
CA GLN A 379 25.47 19.34 3.28
C GLN A 379 26.70 19.29 2.39
N ALA A 380 26.62 18.59 1.27
CA ALA A 380 27.74 18.44 0.34
C ALA A 380 27.27 18.04 -1.05
N ILE A 381 28.07 18.42 -2.04
CA ILE A 381 28.07 17.81 -3.37
C ILE A 381 29.21 16.80 -3.39
N VAL A 382 28.90 15.56 -3.74
CA VAL A 382 29.84 14.44 -3.69
C VAL A 382 30.04 13.90 -5.10
N ASP A 383 31.30 13.81 -5.49
CA ASP A 383 31.69 13.15 -6.75
C ASP A 383 31.64 11.63 -6.56
N LEU A 384 30.99 10.95 -7.49
CA LEU A 384 30.94 9.50 -7.61
C LEU A 384 31.79 9.08 -8.81
N PRO A 385 33.07 8.71 -8.63
CA PRO A 385 33.93 8.25 -9.71
C PRO A 385 33.35 7.03 -10.43
N LYS A 386 33.58 6.92 -11.72
CA LYS A 386 33.16 5.72 -12.47
C LYS A 386 33.83 4.45 -11.90
N THR A 387 33.06 3.37 -11.84
CA THR A 387 33.56 2.01 -11.57
C THR A 387 33.98 1.33 -12.88
N SER A 388 34.56 0.12 -12.81
CA SER A 388 34.93 -0.62 -14.03
C SER A 388 33.71 -0.99 -14.89
N ASP A 389 32.60 -1.33 -14.21
CA ASP A 389 31.32 -1.72 -14.83
C ASP A 389 30.16 -1.49 -13.82
N LEU A 390 28.93 -1.84 -14.20
CA LEU A 390 27.73 -1.70 -13.35
C LEU A 390 27.56 -2.84 -12.33
N GLN A 391 28.37 -3.89 -12.40
CA GLN A 391 28.40 -5.01 -11.46
C GLN A 391 29.40 -4.78 -10.33
N THR A 392 30.38 -3.90 -10.53
CA THR A 392 31.40 -3.55 -9.55
C THR A 392 30.85 -2.55 -8.54
N ILE A 393 30.27 -3.07 -7.45
CA ILE A 393 29.75 -2.23 -6.37
C ILE A 393 30.93 -1.68 -5.57
N THR A 394 30.96 -0.37 -5.39
CA THR A 394 31.97 0.31 -4.56
C THR A 394 31.30 1.10 -3.43
N THR A 395 32.06 1.34 -2.37
CA THR A 395 31.61 2.17 -1.24
C THR A 395 32.43 3.45 -1.22
N LEU A 396 31.74 4.58 -1.34
CA LEU A 396 32.33 5.90 -1.16
C LEU A 396 32.03 6.42 0.24
N THR A 397 33.08 6.76 0.99
CA THR A 397 32.93 7.49 2.26
C THR A 397 32.89 8.99 1.95
N THR A 398 31.83 9.65 2.35
CA THR A 398 31.65 11.09 2.13
C THR A 398 32.28 11.91 3.26
N THR A 399 32.24 13.24 3.15
CA THR A 399 32.61 14.16 4.25
C THR A 399 31.41 14.51 5.16
N VAL A 400 30.20 14.04 4.83
CA VAL A 400 28.97 14.34 5.56
C VAL A 400 28.88 13.45 6.79
N ILE A 401 28.83 14.08 7.97
CA ILE A 401 28.58 13.42 9.25
C ILE A 401 27.18 13.85 9.72
N PRO A 402 26.15 13.00 9.54
CA PRO A 402 24.81 13.34 9.97
C PRO A 402 24.74 13.54 11.50
N PRO A 403 23.96 14.52 12.00
CA PRO A 403 23.75 14.69 13.43
C PRO A 403 22.99 13.51 14.04
N PHE A 404 23.09 13.34 15.37
CA PHE A 404 22.32 12.30 16.07
C PHE A 404 20.82 12.55 16.00
N GLY A 405 20.03 11.46 15.98
CA GLY A 405 18.59 11.51 16.03
C GLY A 405 17.91 11.18 14.70
N ASN A 406 16.65 11.55 14.60
CA ASN A 406 15.80 11.30 13.44
C ASN A 406 15.91 12.42 12.41
N HIS A 407 16.20 12.06 11.17
CA HIS A 407 16.43 13.02 10.09
C HIS A 407 15.81 12.55 8.78
N THR A 408 15.50 13.52 7.92
CA THR A 408 15.23 13.27 6.50
C THR A 408 16.53 13.45 5.72
N LEU A 409 17.03 12.37 5.13
CA LEU A 409 18.21 12.37 4.28
C LEU A 409 17.77 12.32 2.83
N ARG A 410 18.17 13.33 2.02
CA ARG A 410 17.93 13.39 0.57
C ARG A 410 19.19 13.09 -0.20
N LEU A 411 19.06 12.24 -1.22
CA LEU A 411 19.99 12.14 -2.33
C LEU A 411 19.38 12.76 -3.57
N GLU A 412 20.09 13.69 -4.20
CA GLU A 412 19.70 14.30 -5.48
C GLU A 412 20.82 14.11 -6.50
N ALA A 413 20.54 13.43 -7.60
CA ALA A 413 21.50 13.25 -8.68
C ALA A 413 21.65 14.54 -9.47
N LEU A 414 22.84 15.17 -9.40
CA LEU A 414 23.14 16.43 -10.08
C LEU A 414 23.75 16.23 -11.47
N LYS A 415 24.47 15.12 -11.69
CA LYS A 415 25.17 14.82 -12.93
C LYS A 415 25.34 13.32 -13.13
N GLY A 416 25.28 12.88 -14.38
CA GLY A 416 25.51 11.48 -14.75
C GLY A 416 24.36 10.55 -14.37
N THR A 417 24.70 9.29 -14.26
CA THR A 417 23.78 8.21 -13.86
C THR A 417 24.56 7.13 -13.11
N PHE A 418 23.94 6.52 -12.12
CA PHE A 418 24.56 5.46 -11.33
C PHE A 418 23.52 4.52 -10.73
N ASN A 419 23.90 3.31 -10.43
CA ASN A 419 23.12 2.40 -9.60
C ASN A 419 23.38 2.71 -8.12
N CYS A 420 22.33 2.84 -7.31
CA CYS A 420 22.42 3.09 -5.89
C CYS A 420 21.94 1.86 -5.12
N TYR A 421 22.75 1.36 -4.20
CA TYR A 421 22.50 0.10 -3.46
C TYR A 421 22.12 0.34 -2.01
N GLN A 422 22.91 1.12 -1.29
CA GLN A 422 22.74 1.30 0.15
C GLN A 422 23.39 2.59 0.65
N LEU A 423 22.80 3.13 1.71
CA LEU A 423 23.36 4.21 2.55
C LEU A 423 23.69 3.63 3.93
N ARG A 424 24.82 4.01 4.52
CA ARG A 424 25.20 3.56 5.87
C ARG A 424 26.18 4.51 6.54
N GLN A 425 26.43 4.32 7.84
CA GLN A 425 27.51 4.91 8.60
C GLN A 425 28.57 3.88 8.98
#